data_5ac82ee881f28fe9206bb40710b55f34
#
_entry.id   5ac82ee881f28fe9206bb40710b55f34
#
_cell.length_a   1.000
_cell.length_b   1.000
_cell.length_c   1.000
_cell.angle_alpha   90.00
_cell.angle_beta   90.00
_cell.angle_gamma   90.00
#
_symmetry.space_group_name_H-M   'P 1'
#
loop_
_entity.id
_entity.type
_entity.pdbx_description
1 polymer ?
#
loop_
_entity_poly.entity_id
_entity_poly.type
_entity_poly.pdbx_seq_one_letter_code
_entity_poly.pdbx_strand_id
1 'polypeptide(L)'
;MVMDTCLTSRAEHAGATTDHDPPVAGLSDMLCRLCDGSLKPKQLGVLGEQYAADWLERHGYTILGRNWHSRYGELDIVMMAPDRVIAFVEVKTRRTDHFGMPQEAVTLHKQTNLRRAGVQWLLEPDHRIRHTGVRFDVLTIVARAGMVSVHHIPGAF
;
A
#
# COMPACT_ATOMS: atom_id res chain seq x y z
N MET A 1 10.74 3.53 -33.70
CA MET A 1 9.33 3.75 -33.44
C MET A 1 8.97 3.01 -32.17
N VAL A 2 9.09 3.67 -31.05
CA VAL A 2 8.85 3.08 -29.72
C VAL A 2 7.44 3.47 -29.33
N MET A 3 6.54 2.47 -29.24
CA MET A 3 5.18 2.69 -28.69
C MET A 3 5.26 2.59 -27.16
N ASP A 4 5.18 3.73 -26.50
CA ASP A 4 4.89 3.83 -25.08
C ASP A 4 3.42 3.41 -24.85
N THR A 5 3.23 2.19 -24.35
CA THR A 5 1.92 1.73 -23.93
C THR A 5 2.02 1.07 -22.54
N CYS A 6 2.32 1.89 -21.54
CA CYS A 6 2.33 1.43 -20.16
C CYS A 6 1.64 2.43 -19.23
N LEU A 7 0.43 2.89 -19.60
CA LEU A 7 -0.35 3.82 -18.79
C LEU A 7 -1.84 3.71 -19.09
N THR A 8 -2.54 2.90 -18.32
CA THR A 8 -3.95 3.19 -18.00
C THR A 8 -4.29 2.64 -16.62
N SER A 9 -4.40 3.56 -15.68
CA SER A 9 -4.99 3.33 -14.37
C SER A 9 -6.51 3.38 -14.52
N ARG A 10 -7.21 2.36 -14.11
CA ARG A 10 -8.67 2.37 -14.04
C ARG A 10 -9.12 1.91 -12.66
N ALA A 11 -9.92 2.76 -12.03
CA ALA A 11 -10.56 2.49 -10.76
C ALA A 11 -12.05 2.29 -10.92
N GLU A 12 -12.63 1.44 -10.12
CA GLU A 12 -14.07 1.41 -9.88
C GLU A 12 -14.40 1.11 -8.41
N HIS A 13 -15.07 2.02 -7.86
CA HIS A 13 -16.13 2.21 -6.86
C HIS A 13 -15.94 1.90 -5.38
N ALA A 14 -16.30 2.91 -4.67
CA ALA A 14 -16.67 3.24 -3.32
C ALA A 14 -15.54 3.88 -2.49
N GLY A 15 -15.38 5.20 -2.65
CA GLY A 15 -14.47 6.03 -1.85
C GLY A 15 -12.98 5.89 -2.19
N ALA A 16 -12.66 5.24 -3.31
CA ALA A 16 -11.31 5.15 -3.82
C ALA A 16 -11.03 6.36 -4.75
N THR A 17 -10.06 7.16 -4.39
CA THR A 17 -9.51 8.17 -5.29
C THR A 17 -8.69 7.51 -6.37
N THR A 18 -9.05 7.75 -7.61
CA THR A 18 -8.29 7.40 -8.79
C THR A 18 -7.71 8.66 -9.39
N ASP A 19 -6.41 8.81 -9.31
CA ASP A 19 -5.72 9.91 -9.96
C ASP A 19 -4.81 9.42 -11.09
N HIS A 20 -4.93 10.14 -12.22
CA HIS A 20 -4.04 10.09 -13.36
C HIS A 20 -2.95 11.15 -13.16
N ASP A 21 -1.89 10.80 -12.43
CA ASP A 21 -0.71 11.64 -12.36
C ASP A 21 0.31 11.21 -13.43
N PRO A 22 0.98 12.17 -14.10
CA PRO A 22 2.01 11.86 -15.08
C PRO A 22 3.21 11.17 -14.39
N PRO A 23 3.83 10.16 -15.00
CA PRO A 23 4.90 9.41 -14.38
C PRO A 23 6.15 10.26 -14.20
N VAL A 24 6.60 10.38 -12.95
CA VAL A 24 7.97 10.79 -12.64
C VAL A 24 8.91 9.62 -13.01
N ALA A 25 10.08 9.89 -13.57
CA ALA A 25 10.96 8.88 -14.18
C ALA A 25 11.17 7.59 -13.36
N GLY A 26 11.25 7.65 -12.04
CA GLY A 26 11.40 6.48 -11.18
C GLY A 26 10.13 5.64 -11.02
N LEU A 27 8.95 6.24 -11.17
CA LEU A 27 7.67 5.53 -11.05
C LEU A 27 7.36 4.73 -12.31
N SER A 28 7.70 5.26 -13.47
CA SER A 28 7.53 4.56 -14.75
C SER A 28 8.33 3.25 -14.77
N ASP A 29 9.56 3.27 -14.26
CA ASP A 29 10.38 2.05 -14.15
C ASP A 29 9.74 1.04 -13.18
N MET A 30 9.26 1.48 -12.02
CA MET A 30 8.56 0.60 -11.08
C MET A 30 7.28 0.00 -11.67
N LEU A 31 6.49 0.77 -12.41
CA LEU A 31 5.29 0.30 -13.10
C LEU A 31 5.63 -0.79 -14.13
N CYS A 32 6.64 -0.55 -14.97
CA CYS A 32 7.10 -1.53 -15.94
C CYS A 32 7.56 -2.82 -15.26
N ARG A 33 8.32 -2.72 -14.19
CA ARG A 33 8.80 -3.88 -13.42
C ARG A 33 7.67 -4.63 -12.71
N LEU A 34 6.67 -3.93 -12.16
CA LEU A 34 5.49 -4.55 -11.56
C LEU A 34 4.70 -5.37 -12.58
N CYS A 35 4.61 -4.87 -13.83
CA CYS A 35 3.93 -5.56 -14.92
C CYS A 35 4.76 -6.67 -15.55
N ASP A 36 6.07 -6.72 -15.26
CA ASP A 36 6.94 -7.78 -15.74
C ASP A 36 6.58 -9.13 -15.08
N GLY A 37 6.16 -10.08 -15.90
CA GLY A 37 5.76 -11.43 -15.47
C GLY A 37 6.88 -12.26 -14.85
N SER A 38 8.15 -11.84 -14.96
CA SER A 38 9.33 -12.58 -14.51
C SER A 38 9.58 -12.51 -13.00
N LEU A 39 9.01 -11.52 -12.30
CA LEU A 39 9.23 -11.35 -10.86
C LEU A 39 8.64 -12.50 -10.03
N LYS A 40 9.46 -13.05 -9.14
CA LYS A 40 9.00 -14.01 -8.14
C LYS A 40 8.05 -13.34 -7.13
N PRO A 41 7.13 -14.09 -6.47
CA PRO A 41 6.14 -13.51 -5.55
C PRO A 41 6.75 -12.61 -4.47
N LYS A 42 7.88 -12.98 -3.88
CA LYS A 42 8.57 -12.18 -2.86
C LYS A 42 9.11 -10.86 -3.45
N GLN A 43 9.67 -10.89 -4.65
CA GLN A 43 10.18 -9.70 -5.32
C GLN A 43 9.04 -8.75 -5.72
N LEU A 44 7.92 -9.32 -6.18
CA LEU A 44 6.72 -8.57 -6.49
C LEU A 44 6.15 -7.87 -5.23
N GLY A 45 6.13 -8.56 -4.08
CA GLY A 45 5.72 -7.98 -2.80
C GLY A 45 6.58 -6.78 -2.39
N VAL A 46 7.90 -6.95 -2.39
CA VAL A 46 8.85 -5.86 -2.04
C VAL A 46 8.69 -4.65 -2.96
N LEU A 47 8.58 -4.88 -4.27
CA LEU A 47 8.39 -3.80 -5.23
C LEU A 47 7.02 -3.11 -5.06
N GLY A 48 5.99 -3.89 -4.74
CA GLY A 48 4.66 -3.37 -4.46
C GLY A 48 4.61 -2.50 -3.20
N GLU A 49 5.29 -2.89 -2.13
CA GLU A 49 5.41 -2.06 -0.92
C GLU A 49 6.14 -0.75 -1.18
N GLN A 50 7.19 -0.78 -2.01
CA GLN A 50 7.88 0.44 -2.43
C GLN A 50 6.96 1.35 -3.25
N TYR A 51 6.28 0.79 -4.24
CA TYR A 51 5.31 1.52 -5.06
C TYR A 51 4.16 2.10 -4.21
N ALA A 52 3.66 1.32 -3.23
CA ALA A 52 2.60 1.77 -2.32
C ALA A 52 3.04 3.00 -1.50
N ALA A 53 4.26 3.02 -0.99
CA ALA A 53 4.78 4.17 -0.25
C ALA A 53 4.85 5.42 -1.13
N ASP A 54 5.42 5.31 -2.32
CA ASP A 54 5.53 6.42 -3.27
C ASP A 54 4.14 6.93 -3.71
N TRP A 55 3.19 6.01 -3.92
CA TRP A 55 1.82 6.35 -4.26
C TRP A 55 1.13 7.11 -3.11
N LEU A 56 1.28 6.68 -1.88
CA LEU A 56 0.70 7.33 -0.70
C LEU A 56 1.27 8.74 -0.50
N GLU A 57 2.59 8.92 -0.64
CA GLU A 57 3.23 10.24 -0.52
C GLU A 57 2.67 11.24 -1.53
N ARG A 58 2.42 10.80 -2.76
CA ARG A 58 1.79 11.64 -3.81
C ARG A 58 0.34 11.99 -3.51
N HIS A 59 -0.35 11.17 -2.72
CA HIS A 59 -1.72 11.41 -2.27
C HIS A 59 -1.78 12.20 -0.94
N GLY A 60 -0.67 12.82 -0.54
CA GLY A 60 -0.61 13.73 0.60
C GLY A 60 -0.41 13.05 1.95
N TYR A 61 -0.07 11.76 1.98
CA TYR A 61 0.30 11.06 3.20
C TYR A 61 1.79 11.25 3.50
N THR A 62 2.16 11.28 4.76
CA THR A 62 3.56 11.33 5.19
C THR A 62 3.96 9.95 5.71
N ILE A 63 4.97 9.34 5.11
CA ILE A 63 5.48 8.04 5.57
C ILE A 63 6.30 8.25 6.86
N LEU A 64 5.91 7.56 7.92
CA LEU A 64 6.56 7.58 9.23
C LEU A 64 7.50 6.40 9.43
N GLY A 65 7.23 5.29 8.75
CA GLY A 65 8.05 4.09 8.84
C GLY A 65 7.64 3.04 7.82
N ARG A 66 8.57 2.12 7.52
CA ARG A 66 8.34 1.00 6.60
C ARG A 66 8.99 -0.26 7.17
N ASN A 67 8.34 -1.41 6.91
CA ASN A 67 8.87 -2.73 7.26
C ASN A 67 9.30 -2.83 8.72
N TRP A 68 8.49 -2.27 9.61
CA TRP A 68 8.79 -2.31 11.04
C TRP A 68 8.38 -3.66 11.64
N HIS A 69 9.31 -4.30 12.34
CA HIS A 69 9.12 -5.64 12.86
C HIS A 69 8.78 -5.63 14.35
N SER A 70 7.79 -6.44 14.71
CA SER A 70 7.42 -6.71 16.10
C SER A 70 7.36 -8.22 16.34
N ARG A 71 7.20 -8.62 17.60
CA ARG A 71 6.92 -10.02 17.95
C ARG A 71 5.59 -10.53 17.41
N TYR A 72 4.70 -9.63 16.99
CA TYR A 72 3.38 -9.97 16.44
C TYR A 72 3.35 -10.01 14.92
N GLY A 73 4.42 -9.62 14.28
CA GLY A 73 4.56 -9.54 12.83
C GLY A 73 5.09 -8.18 12.38
N GLU A 74 5.02 -7.96 11.10
CA GLU A 74 5.52 -6.78 10.41
C GLU A 74 4.40 -5.78 10.10
N LEU A 75 4.73 -4.49 10.21
CA LEU A 75 3.94 -3.38 9.68
C LEU A 75 4.59 -2.93 8.36
N ASP A 76 3.88 -3.10 7.26
CA ASP A 76 4.45 -2.80 5.93
C ASP A 76 4.71 -1.29 5.79
N ILE A 77 3.71 -0.46 6.09
CA ILE A 77 3.82 1.00 6.07
C ILE A 77 3.12 1.59 7.30
N VAL A 78 3.76 2.56 7.92
CA VAL A 78 3.14 3.45 8.92
C VAL A 78 3.16 4.86 8.36
N MET A 79 2.02 5.53 8.32
CA MET A 79 1.88 6.86 7.73
C MET A 79 1.03 7.80 8.59
N MET A 80 1.21 9.08 8.36
CA MET A 80 0.35 10.15 8.86
C MET A 80 -0.54 10.65 7.73
N ALA A 81 -1.85 10.62 7.96
CA ALA A 81 -2.82 11.22 7.04
C ALA A 81 -2.88 12.75 7.22
N PRO A 82 -3.41 13.50 6.23
CA PRO A 82 -3.52 14.96 6.31
C PRO A 82 -4.31 15.47 7.52
N ASP A 83 -5.29 14.70 8.00
CA ASP A 83 -6.09 14.96 9.21
C ASP A 83 -5.38 14.56 10.52
N ARG A 84 -4.10 14.21 10.43
CA ARG A 84 -3.25 13.78 11.54
C ARG A 84 -3.65 12.45 12.19
N VAL A 85 -4.34 11.60 11.47
CA VAL A 85 -4.57 10.21 11.86
C VAL A 85 -3.36 9.37 11.47
N ILE A 86 -2.83 8.57 12.40
CA ILE A 86 -1.81 7.56 12.11
C ILE A 86 -2.51 6.35 11.48
N ALA A 87 -2.07 5.94 10.30
CA ALA A 87 -2.57 4.76 9.64
C ALA A 87 -1.48 3.69 9.51
N PHE A 88 -1.84 2.46 9.90
CA PHE A 88 -1.04 1.25 9.66
C PHE A 88 -1.58 0.59 8.42
N VAL A 89 -0.77 0.49 7.38
CA VAL A 89 -1.19 0.02 6.05
C VAL A 89 -0.60 -1.35 5.79
N GLU A 90 -1.47 -2.33 5.54
CA GLU A 90 -1.11 -3.64 5.00
C GLU A 90 -1.15 -3.56 3.47
N VAL A 91 -0.05 -3.89 2.82
CA VAL A 91 0.07 -3.84 1.36
C VAL A 91 -0.09 -5.25 0.79
N LYS A 92 -0.94 -5.37 -0.23
CA LYS A 92 -1.14 -6.61 -0.98
C LYS A 92 -0.88 -6.38 -2.47
N THR A 93 0.13 -7.03 -3.00
CA THR A 93 0.45 -6.96 -4.44
C THR A 93 0.06 -8.27 -5.11
N ARG A 94 -0.70 -8.20 -6.19
CA ARG A 94 -1.24 -9.34 -6.91
C ARG A 94 -1.12 -9.16 -8.42
N ARG A 95 -1.08 -10.27 -9.15
CA ARG A 95 -1.12 -10.30 -10.62
C ARG A 95 -2.52 -10.55 -11.18
N THR A 96 -3.47 -10.89 -10.32
CA THR A 96 -4.85 -11.20 -10.72
C THR A 96 -5.84 -10.56 -9.74
N ASP A 97 -7.02 -10.27 -10.21
CA ASP A 97 -8.15 -9.73 -9.45
C ASP A 97 -9.13 -10.83 -8.98
N HIS A 98 -8.80 -12.11 -9.21
CA HIS A 98 -9.69 -13.26 -8.91
C HIS A 98 -9.77 -13.66 -7.42
N PHE A 99 -9.24 -12.87 -6.51
CA PHE A 99 -9.17 -13.21 -5.08
C PHE A 99 -10.10 -12.34 -4.22
N GLY A 100 -11.41 -12.42 -4.39
CA GLY A 100 -12.38 -11.81 -3.47
C GLY A 100 -12.24 -10.28 -3.27
N MET A 101 -13.00 -9.76 -2.32
CA MET A 101 -12.93 -8.34 -1.94
C MET A 101 -11.57 -8.01 -1.30
N PRO A 102 -10.99 -6.81 -1.53
CA PRO A 102 -9.72 -6.39 -0.92
C PRO A 102 -9.69 -6.49 0.61
N GLN A 103 -10.83 -6.29 1.28
CA GLN A 103 -10.97 -6.42 2.74
C GLN A 103 -10.80 -7.87 3.22
N GLU A 104 -11.18 -8.87 2.41
CA GLU A 104 -10.99 -10.29 2.72
C GLU A 104 -9.51 -10.72 2.61
N ALA A 105 -8.66 -9.84 2.10
CA ALA A 105 -7.23 -10.11 1.97
C ALA A 105 -6.50 -10.22 3.32
N VAL A 106 -7.12 -9.75 4.42
CA VAL A 106 -6.52 -9.76 5.76
C VAL A 106 -7.40 -10.55 6.71
N THR A 107 -6.96 -11.75 7.08
CA THR A 107 -7.68 -12.63 8.02
C THR A 107 -7.83 -12.00 9.40
N LEU A 108 -8.84 -12.42 10.18
CA LEU A 108 -9.04 -11.95 11.56
C LEU A 108 -7.80 -12.15 12.45
N HIS A 109 -7.10 -13.25 12.28
CA HIS A 109 -5.84 -13.50 13.00
C HIS A 109 -4.77 -12.46 12.64
N LYS A 110 -4.61 -12.18 11.37
CA LYS A 110 -3.66 -11.13 10.89
C LYS A 110 -4.08 -9.75 11.40
N GLN A 111 -5.38 -9.41 11.35
CA GLN A 111 -5.90 -8.14 11.89
C GLN A 111 -5.55 -7.97 13.37
N THR A 112 -5.75 -9.02 14.18
CA THR A 112 -5.41 -9.01 15.62
C THR A 112 -3.91 -8.76 15.82
N ASN A 113 -3.07 -9.40 15.04
CA ASN A 113 -1.62 -9.22 15.11
C ASN A 113 -1.18 -7.82 14.66
N LEU A 114 -1.78 -7.28 13.61
CA LEU A 114 -1.53 -5.91 13.15
C LEU A 114 -1.92 -4.88 14.21
N ARG A 115 -3.07 -5.05 14.88
CA ARG A 115 -3.47 -4.16 15.98
C ARG A 115 -2.47 -4.21 17.14
N ARG A 116 -1.97 -5.39 17.51
CA ARG A 116 -0.95 -5.54 18.55
C ARG A 116 0.38 -4.90 18.14
N ALA A 117 0.81 -5.11 16.91
CA ALA A 117 2.00 -4.49 16.35
C ALA A 117 1.88 -2.95 16.33
N GLY A 118 0.71 -2.43 15.92
CA GLY A 118 0.44 -0.99 15.93
C GLY A 118 0.51 -0.37 17.32
N VAL A 119 -0.07 -1.04 18.32
CA VAL A 119 0.06 -0.60 19.73
C VAL A 119 1.53 -0.58 20.16
N GLN A 120 2.29 -1.62 19.84
CA GLN A 120 3.71 -1.67 20.18
C GLN A 120 4.49 -0.54 19.49
N TRP A 121 4.23 -0.26 18.22
CA TRP A 121 4.84 0.84 17.49
C TRP A 121 4.56 2.20 18.16
N LEU A 122 3.32 2.45 18.57
CA LEU A 122 2.92 3.69 19.24
C LEU A 122 3.56 3.87 20.62
N LEU A 123 3.93 2.78 21.29
CA LEU A 123 4.57 2.82 22.62
C LEU A 123 6.08 3.05 22.54
N GLU A 124 6.69 2.91 21.37
CA GLU A 124 8.12 3.19 21.21
C GLU A 124 8.41 4.66 21.49
N PRO A 125 9.45 4.98 22.31
CA PRO A 125 9.78 6.36 22.68
C PRO A 125 10.01 7.28 21.47
N ASP A 126 10.62 6.76 20.42
CA ASP A 126 10.95 7.49 19.19
C ASP A 126 9.75 7.75 18.29
N HIS A 127 8.62 7.06 18.54
CA HIS A 127 7.38 7.20 17.76
C HIS A 127 6.34 8.11 18.44
N ARG A 128 6.74 8.95 19.39
CA ARG A 128 5.84 9.90 20.08
C ARG A 128 5.42 11.05 19.18
N ILE A 129 4.56 10.76 18.22
CA ILE A 129 4.07 11.72 17.24
C ILE A 129 2.67 12.16 17.66
N ARG A 130 2.43 13.47 17.65
CA ARG A 130 1.11 14.04 17.95
C ARG A 130 0.11 13.66 16.84
N HIS A 131 -0.95 12.98 17.22
CA HIS A 131 -1.99 12.49 16.28
C HIS A 131 -3.38 12.64 16.88
N THR A 132 -4.41 12.60 16.05
CA THR A 132 -5.82 12.72 16.41
C THR A 132 -6.54 11.38 16.51
N GLY A 133 -5.97 10.34 15.94
CA GLY A 133 -6.53 9.00 15.94
C GLY A 133 -5.61 7.99 15.27
N VAL A 134 -6.06 6.74 15.27
CA VAL A 134 -5.36 5.60 14.66
C VAL A 134 -6.33 4.79 13.83
N ARG A 135 -5.91 4.30 12.67
CA ARG A 135 -6.69 3.38 11.84
C ARG A 135 -5.80 2.33 11.17
N PHE A 136 -6.45 1.29 10.66
CA PHE A 136 -5.79 0.22 9.91
C PHE A 136 -6.33 0.20 8.49
N ASP A 137 -5.45 0.36 7.53
CA ASP A 137 -5.77 0.47 6.11
C ASP A 137 -5.27 -0.76 5.36
N VAL A 138 -5.93 -1.07 4.26
CA VAL A 138 -5.43 -2.05 3.28
C VAL A 138 -5.18 -1.33 1.96
N LEU A 139 -4.02 -1.56 1.36
CA LEU A 139 -3.70 -1.07 0.04
C LEU A 139 -3.38 -2.26 -0.88
N THR A 140 -4.23 -2.48 -1.86
CA THR A 140 -4.06 -3.55 -2.84
C THR A 140 -3.55 -3.00 -4.15
N ILE A 141 -2.48 -3.59 -4.66
CA ILE A 141 -1.91 -3.31 -5.97
C ILE A 141 -2.15 -4.52 -6.86
N VAL A 142 -2.82 -4.31 -7.97
CA VAL A 142 -3.03 -5.34 -9.01
C VAL A 142 -2.24 -4.96 -10.24
N ALA A 143 -1.24 -5.78 -10.57
CA ALA A 143 -0.36 -5.57 -11.73
C ALA A 143 -0.68 -6.60 -12.81
N ARG A 144 -1.23 -6.15 -13.95
CA ARG A 144 -1.65 -7.01 -15.08
C ARG A 144 -1.26 -6.38 -16.40
N ALA A 145 -0.70 -7.18 -17.30
CA ALA A 145 -0.58 -6.89 -18.74
C ALA A 145 -0.35 -5.40 -19.08
N GLY A 146 0.63 -4.76 -18.45
CA GLY A 146 0.95 -3.36 -18.68
C GLY A 146 0.11 -2.34 -17.90
N MET A 147 -0.79 -2.80 -17.01
CA MET A 147 -1.61 -1.94 -16.15
C MET A 147 -1.36 -2.21 -14.67
N VAL A 148 -1.32 -1.15 -13.86
CA VAL A 148 -1.32 -1.22 -12.41
C VAL A 148 -2.54 -0.47 -11.89
N SER A 149 -3.34 -1.15 -11.08
CA SER A 149 -4.43 -0.52 -10.34
C SER A 149 -4.16 -0.55 -8.85
N VAL A 150 -4.49 0.53 -8.16
CA VAL A 150 -4.33 0.68 -6.71
C VAL A 150 -5.70 0.86 -6.08
N HIS A 151 -5.98 0.07 -5.05
CA HIS A 151 -7.18 0.20 -4.22
C HIS A 151 -6.74 0.44 -2.79
N HIS A 152 -6.92 1.66 -2.30
CA HIS A 152 -6.69 2.02 -0.92
C HIS A 152 -8.02 2.02 -0.16
N ILE A 153 -8.07 1.28 0.94
CA ILE A 153 -9.24 1.15 1.80
C ILE A 153 -8.85 1.67 3.19
N PRO A 154 -9.13 2.94 3.48
CA PRO A 154 -8.95 3.50 4.81
C PRO A 154 -9.90 2.86 5.82
N GLY A 155 -9.39 2.54 7.02
CA GLY A 155 -10.22 1.95 8.07
C GLY A 155 -10.80 0.59 7.68
N ALA A 156 -10.01 -0.27 7.06
CA ALA A 156 -10.46 -1.56 6.54
C ALA A 156 -10.89 -2.54 7.64
N PHE A 157 -10.39 -2.38 8.89
CA PHE A 157 -10.74 -3.21 10.04
C PHE A 157 -10.44 -2.56 11.39
#